data_13fce09206e9d0dd6c4c66ebade6131f
#
_entry.id   13fce09206e9d0dd6c4c66ebade6131f
#
_cell.length_a   1.000
_cell.length_b   1.000
_cell.length_c   1.000
_cell.angle_alpha   90.00
_cell.angle_beta   90.00
_cell.angle_gamma   90.00
#
_symmetry.space_group_name_H-M   'P 1'
#
loop_
_entity.id
_entity.type
_entity.pdbx_description
1 polymer ?
#
loop_
_entity_poly.entity_id
_entity_poly.type
_entity_poly.pdbx_seq_one_letter_code
_entity_poly.pdbx_strand_id
1 'polypeptide(L)'
;MNTEFLRGFLETARTKSIAKASEALHISHTALSKQLRSLEQQFDVQLFVRSAQGVELTEAGKVLYEGSKVLLDHIAVLAKSLEPYKEWQRIRIGSVPDIASQYLLASLNQLEERGLDVDMVYRQSTAELYRMLLNGEVDLLVAERISMHPSIWMGELLREPLFVVMPKDHPFAKKTAVTLTELSSQPLVLYAEGCTIRAKLTELFSAMNRPMHIKTEVNFKEVILGYVDNGAGLTVLPEPYTTQLASDRLVCLPLDHPEAERTIAVLSMNRAKGQKIHRMLR
;
A
#
# COMPACT_ATOMS: atom_id res chain seq x y z
N MET A 1 -34.40 15.30 -7.89
CA MET A 1 -33.22 16.16 -8.20
C MET A 1 -32.09 15.25 -8.66
N ASN A 2 -31.50 15.52 -9.81
CA ASN A 2 -30.38 14.71 -10.33
C ASN A 2 -29.04 15.32 -9.86
N THR A 3 -28.20 14.53 -9.20
CA THR A 3 -26.88 14.98 -8.69
C THR A 3 -25.92 15.41 -9.80
N GLU A 4 -26.03 14.85 -10.99
CA GLU A 4 -25.23 15.29 -12.15
C GLU A 4 -25.56 16.73 -12.56
N PHE A 5 -26.82 17.17 -12.40
CA PHE A 5 -27.19 18.54 -12.67
C PHE A 5 -26.56 19.51 -11.67
N LEU A 6 -26.44 19.09 -10.38
CA LEU A 6 -25.72 19.88 -9.38
C LEU A 6 -24.23 19.97 -9.68
N ARG A 7 -23.60 18.88 -10.15
CA ARG A 7 -22.19 18.90 -10.59
C ARG A 7 -22.00 19.86 -11.76
N GLY A 8 -22.89 19.80 -12.77
CA GLY A 8 -22.89 20.72 -13.90
C GLY A 8 -23.05 22.18 -13.48
N PHE A 9 -23.92 22.44 -12.51
CA PHE A 9 -24.12 23.75 -11.93
C PHE A 9 -22.89 24.29 -11.19
N LEU A 10 -22.28 23.48 -10.30
CA LEU A 10 -21.07 23.85 -9.57
C LEU A 10 -19.89 24.12 -10.51
N GLU A 11 -19.70 23.28 -11.51
CA GLU A 11 -18.62 23.46 -12.48
C GLU A 11 -18.82 24.70 -13.36
N THR A 12 -20.07 25.02 -13.74
CA THR A 12 -20.40 26.25 -14.45
C THR A 12 -20.12 27.48 -13.60
N ALA A 13 -20.45 27.44 -12.30
CA ALA A 13 -20.17 28.52 -11.37
C ALA A 13 -18.67 28.73 -11.20
N ARG A 14 -17.90 27.62 -11.08
CA ARG A 14 -16.44 27.65 -10.91
C ARG A 14 -15.73 28.24 -12.13
N THR A 15 -16.12 27.80 -13.33
CA THR A 15 -15.46 28.20 -14.58
C THR A 15 -15.99 29.52 -15.15
N LYS A 16 -17.12 30.02 -14.61
CA LYS A 16 -17.88 31.18 -15.14
C LYS A 16 -18.21 31.08 -16.63
N SER A 17 -18.25 29.84 -17.17
CA SER A 17 -18.45 29.58 -18.59
C SER A 17 -19.09 28.21 -18.82
N ILE A 18 -20.24 28.18 -19.50
CA ILE A 18 -20.91 26.92 -19.84
C ILE A 18 -20.03 26.08 -20.79
N ALA A 19 -19.30 26.71 -21.71
CA ALA A 19 -18.42 26.01 -22.65
C ALA A 19 -17.28 25.31 -21.92
N LYS A 20 -16.54 26.03 -21.06
CA LYS A 20 -15.44 25.43 -20.26
C LYS A 20 -15.94 24.35 -19.30
N ALA A 21 -17.11 24.54 -18.69
CA ALA A 21 -17.70 23.54 -17.81
C ALA A 21 -18.12 22.28 -18.58
N SER A 22 -18.68 22.41 -19.78
CA SER A 22 -19.05 21.27 -20.63
C SER A 22 -17.84 20.46 -21.08
N GLU A 23 -16.73 21.12 -21.42
CA GLU A 23 -15.45 20.46 -21.73
C GLU A 23 -14.90 19.69 -20.50
N ALA A 24 -14.86 20.35 -19.34
CA ALA A 24 -14.37 19.73 -18.10
C ALA A 24 -15.19 18.51 -17.65
N LEU A 25 -16.49 18.50 -17.95
CA LEU A 25 -17.42 17.42 -17.63
C LEU A 25 -17.58 16.39 -18.76
N HIS A 26 -16.91 16.57 -19.90
CA HIS A 26 -17.00 15.71 -21.09
C HIS A 26 -18.44 15.52 -21.59
N ILE A 27 -19.25 16.57 -21.54
CA ILE A 27 -20.63 16.60 -22.08
C ILE A 27 -20.81 17.72 -23.13
N SER A 28 -21.85 17.64 -23.93
CA SER A 28 -22.11 18.71 -24.91
C SER A 28 -22.61 19.98 -24.21
N HIS A 29 -22.29 21.14 -24.81
CA HIS A 29 -22.78 22.44 -24.34
C HIS A 29 -24.31 22.49 -24.25
N THR A 30 -25.00 21.85 -25.21
CA THR A 30 -26.47 21.76 -25.23
C THR A 30 -27.01 20.91 -24.07
N ALA A 31 -26.35 19.81 -23.75
CA ALA A 31 -26.70 18.96 -22.60
C ALA A 31 -26.56 19.71 -21.28
N LEU A 32 -25.41 20.37 -21.04
CA LEU A 32 -25.19 21.17 -19.84
C LEU A 32 -26.20 22.33 -19.73
N SER A 33 -26.45 23.05 -20.82
CA SER A 33 -27.44 24.12 -20.83
C SER A 33 -28.86 23.62 -20.50
N LYS A 34 -29.22 22.41 -20.93
CA LYS A 34 -30.50 21.77 -20.58
C LYS A 34 -30.56 21.39 -19.11
N GLN A 35 -29.47 20.86 -18.55
CA GLN A 35 -29.37 20.54 -17.12
C GLN A 35 -29.55 21.78 -16.24
N LEU A 36 -28.88 22.89 -16.58
CA LEU A 36 -29.00 24.15 -15.84
C LEU A 36 -30.43 24.71 -15.89
N ARG A 37 -31.05 24.71 -17.06
CA ARG A 37 -32.45 25.13 -17.19
C ARG A 37 -33.39 24.22 -16.38
N SER A 38 -33.15 22.92 -16.36
CA SER A 38 -33.94 21.99 -15.56
C SER A 38 -33.86 22.27 -14.07
N LEU A 39 -32.69 22.68 -13.54
CA LEU A 39 -32.55 23.13 -12.16
C LEU A 39 -33.30 24.42 -11.89
N GLU A 40 -33.19 25.44 -12.79
CA GLU A 40 -33.91 26.69 -12.66
C GLU A 40 -35.42 26.47 -12.67
N GLN A 41 -35.93 25.61 -13.55
CA GLN A 41 -37.33 25.21 -13.58
C GLN A 41 -37.78 24.45 -12.34
N GLN A 42 -36.94 23.55 -11.83
CA GLN A 42 -37.27 22.75 -10.63
C GLN A 42 -37.46 23.63 -9.40
N PHE A 43 -36.67 24.69 -9.26
CA PHE A 43 -36.72 25.60 -8.12
C PHE A 43 -37.50 26.89 -8.40
N ASP A 44 -37.95 27.06 -9.62
CA ASP A 44 -38.67 28.27 -10.11
C ASP A 44 -37.89 29.56 -9.83
N VAL A 45 -36.56 29.52 -10.01
CA VAL A 45 -35.67 30.68 -9.83
C VAL A 45 -34.56 30.68 -10.89
N GLN A 46 -34.08 31.88 -11.22
CA GLN A 46 -32.86 32.00 -12.01
C GLN A 46 -31.64 31.79 -11.13
N LEU A 47 -30.71 30.92 -11.57
CA LEU A 47 -29.48 30.59 -10.84
C LEU A 47 -28.28 31.36 -11.40
N PHE A 48 -28.33 31.72 -12.67
CA PHE A 48 -27.28 32.46 -13.36
C PHE A 48 -27.77 33.72 -14.04
N VAL A 49 -26.92 34.75 -14.03
CA VAL A 49 -27.04 35.94 -14.90
C VAL A 49 -25.98 35.79 -16.01
N ARG A 50 -26.39 36.02 -17.24
CA ARG A 50 -25.49 36.06 -18.40
C ARG A 50 -25.06 37.49 -18.67
N SER A 51 -23.74 37.71 -18.80
CA SER A 51 -23.14 38.98 -19.14
C SER A 51 -22.13 38.82 -20.27
N ALA A 52 -21.65 39.93 -20.82
CA ALA A 52 -20.54 39.91 -21.78
C ALA A 52 -19.25 39.27 -21.24
N GLN A 53 -19.12 39.15 -19.92
CA GLN A 53 -17.95 38.59 -19.22
C GLN A 53 -18.15 37.11 -18.87
N GLY A 54 -19.30 36.52 -19.21
CA GLY A 54 -19.60 35.11 -18.93
C GLY A 54 -20.89 34.90 -18.12
N VAL A 55 -20.85 33.94 -17.22
CA VAL A 55 -21.99 33.51 -16.39
C VAL A 55 -21.66 33.72 -14.92
N GLU A 56 -22.52 34.43 -14.19
CA GLU A 56 -22.37 34.73 -12.77
C GLU A 56 -23.58 34.22 -11.97
N LEU A 57 -23.34 33.83 -10.70
CA LEU A 57 -24.42 33.38 -9.82
C LEU A 57 -25.35 34.53 -9.41
N THR A 58 -26.65 34.29 -9.44
CA THR A 58 -27.64 35.13 -8.74
C THR A 58 -27.54 34.92 -7.24
N GLU A 59 -28.27 35.69 -6.41
CA GLU A 59 -28.36 35.43 -4.97
C GLU A 59 -28.95 34.01 -4.70
N ALA A 60 -29.99 33.61 -5.42
CA ALA A 60 -30.50 32.23 -5.37
C ALA A 60 -29.45 31.19 -5.81
N GLY A 61 -28.65 31.51 -6.83
CA GLY A 61 -27.52 30.69 -7.27
C GLY A 61 -26.47 30.51 -6.19
N LYS A 62 -26.14 31.54 -5.44
CA LYS A 62 -25.19 31.44 -4.30
C LYS A 62 -25.71 30.51 -3.21
N VAL A 63 -26.99 30.58 -2.86
CA VAL A 63 -27.63 29.69 -1.88
C VAL A 63 -27.54 28.25 -2.37
N LEU A 64 -27.92 27.99 -3.62
CA LEU A 64 -27.84 26.64 -4.21
C LEU A 64 -26.38 26.13 -4.28
N TYR A 65 -25.42 27.01 -4.56
CA TYR A 65 -24.00 26.66 -4.65
C TYR A 65 -23.47 26.09 -3.33
N GLU A 66 -23.70 26.78 -2.22
CA GLU A 66 -23.24 26.29 -0.91
C GLU A 66 -23.99 25.04 -0.47
N GLY A 67 -25.32 25.00 -0.67
CA GLY A 67 -26.12 23.80 -0.36
C GLY A 67 -25.73 22.59 -1.22
N SER A 68 -25.38 22.79 -2.47
CA SER A 68 -24.96 21.71 -3.39
C SER A 68 -23.63 21.08 -2.98
N LYS A 69 -22.67 21.85 -2.49
CA LYS A 69 -21.42 21.34 -1.95
C LYS A 69 -21.66 20.38 -0.78
N VAL A 70 -22.42 20.86 0.21
CA VAL A 70 -22.74 20.07 1.40
C VAL A 70 -23.48 18.78 1.02
N LEU A 71 -24.43 18.87 0.09
CA LEU A 71 -25.18 17.68 -0.36
C LEU A 71 -24.30 16.65 -1.08
N LEU A 72 -23.42 17.11 -1.98
CA LEU A 72 -22.51 16.20 -2.69
C LEU A 72 -21.49 15.56 -1.76
N ASP A 73 -21.00 16.28 -0.75
CA ASP A 73 -20.13 15.75 0.29
C ASP A 73 -20.86 14.67 1.11
N HIS A 74 -22.11 14.88 1.49
CA HIS A 74 -22.92 13.87 2.18
C HIS A 74 -23.14 12.63 1.32
N ILE A 75 -23.39 12.79 0.02
CA ILE A 75 -23.51 11.66 -0.91
C ILE A 75 -22.19 10.88 -0.99
N ALA A 76 -21.05 11.56 -1.02
CA ALA A 76 -19.74 10.92 -1.02
C ALA A 76 -19.50 10.12 0.29
N VAL A 77 -19.89 10.70 1.43
CA VAL A 77 -19.85 9.99 2.74
C VAL A 77 -20.75 8.77 2.72
N LEU A 78 -21.98 8.89 2.23
CA LEU A 78 -22.92 7.78 2.11
C LEU A 78 -22.38 6.68 1.19
N ALA A 79 -21.86 7.04 0.02
CA ALA A 79 -21.24 6.09 -0.90
C ALA A 79 -20.09 5.32 -0.24
N LYS A 80 -19.25 6.03 0.54
CA LYS A 80 -18.16 5.43 1.31
C LYS A 80 -18.68 4.48 2.41
N SER A 81 -19.77 4.82 3.07
CA SER A 81 -20.37 3.97 4.11
C SER A 81 -21.02 2.69 3.53
N LEU A 82 -21.34 2.67 2.24
CA LEU A 82 -21.87 1.50 1.54
C LEU A 82 -20.76 0.58 0.99
N GLU A 83 -19.51 1.03 0.94
CA GLU A 83 -18.37 0.21 0.48
C GLU A 83 -18.26 -1.17 1.20
N PRO A 84 -18.50 -1.29 2.53
CA PRO A 84 -18.46 -2.60 3.20
C PRO A 84 -19.50 -3.60 2.72
N TYR A 85 -20.60 -3.13 2.10
CA TYR A 85 -21.70 -3.95 1.60
C TYR A 85 -21.58 -4.32 0.12
N LYS A 86 -20.56 -3.79 -0.56
CA LYS A 86 -20.28 -4.22 -1.94
C LYS A 86 -19.71 -5.64 -1.95
N GLU A 87 -20.28 -6.49 -2.78
CA GLU A 87 -19.68 -7.79 -3.11
C GLU A 87 -18.50 -7.54 -4.05
N TRP A 88 -17.29 -7.72 -3.53
CA TRP A 88 -16.09 -7.69 -4.35
C TRP A 88 -15.87 -9.08 -4.93
N GLN A 89 -16.12 -9.23 -6.21
CA GLN A 89 -15.84 -10.48 -6.93
C GLN A 89 -14.34 -10.59 -7.27
N ARG A 90 -13.69 -9.46 -7.55
CA ARG A 90 -12.28 -9.42 -7.91
C ARG A 90 -11.49 -8.52 -6.95
N ILE A 91 -10.28 -9.00 -6.59
CA ILE A 91 -9.37 -8.28 -5.71
C ILE A 91 -7.93 -8.42 -6.20
N ARG A 92 -7.20 -7.32 -6.32
CA ARG A 92 -5.79 -7.28 -6.70
C ARG A 92 -4.93 -7.17 -5.45
N ILE A 93 -4.12 -8.18 -5.19
CA ILE A 93 -3.24 -8.27 -4.02
C ILE A 93 -1.80 -8.13 -4.47
N GLY A 94 -1.11 -7.08 -3.99
CA GLY A 94 0.31 -6.91 -4.18
C GLY A 94 1.13 -7.57 -3.08
N SER A 95 2.20 -8.28 -3.45
CA SER A 95 3.16 -8.82 -2.48
C SER A 95 4.55 -8.96 -3.09
N VAL A 96 5.58 -8.98 -2.24
CA VAL A 96 6.91 -9.44 -2.67
C VAL A 96 6.91 -10.96 -2.77
N PRO A 97 7.67 -11.56 -3.70
CA PRO A 97 7.64 -13.01 -3.96
C PRO A 97 7.85 -13.85 -2.71
N ASP A 98 8.76 -13.43 -1.84
CA ASP A 98 9.09 -14.15 -0.61
C ASP A 98 7.92 -14.25 0.36
N ILE A 99 7.26 -13.13 0.64
CA ILE A 99 6.08 -13.10 1.53
C ILE A 99 4.92 -13.87 0.90
N ALA A 100 4.72 -13.72 -0.41
CA ALA A 100 3.67 -14.43 -1.12
C ALA A 100 3.86 -15.96 -1.01
N SER A 101 5.06 -16.46 -1.29
CA SER A 101 5.36 -17.90 -1.25
C SER A 101 5.19 -18.50 0.13
N GLN A 102 5.52 -17.75 1.18
CA GLN A 102 5.45 -18.24 2.56
C GLN A 102 4.03 -18.18 3.15
N TYR A 103 3.24 -17.16 2.81
CA TYR A 103 2.02 -16.86 3.56
C TYR A 103 0.75 -16.78 2.72
N LEU A 104 0.86 -16.49 1.41
CA LEU A 104 -0.33 -16.25 0.60
C LEU A 104 -0.76 -17.45 -0.21
N LEU A 105 0.18 -18.19 -0.81
CA LEU A 105 -0.18 -19.27 -1.74
C LEU A 105 -1.10 -20.33 -1.11
N ALA A 106 -0.87 -20.69 0.15
CA ALA A 106 -1.72 -21.60 0.89
C ALA A 106 -3.13 -21.04 1.16
N SER A 107 -3.27 -19.72 1.25
CA SER A 107 -4.54 -19.05 1.56
C SER A 107 -5.31 -18.62 0.31
N LEU A 108 -4.68 -18.61 -0.88
CA LEU A 108 -5.35 -18.17 -2.12
C LEU A 108 -6.56 -19.04 -2.44
N ASN A 109 -6.41 -20.37 -2.39
CA ASN A 109 -7.52 -21.31 -2.63
C ASN A 109 -8.70 -21.04 -1.69
N GLN A 110 -8.43 -20.74 -0.41
CA GLN A 110 -9.49 -20.41 0.55
C GLN A 110 -10.21 -19.10 0.21
N LEU A 111 -9.49 -18.11 -0.34
CA LEU A 111 -10.10 -16.85 -0.80
C LEU A 111 -10.99 -17.09 -2.03
N GLU A 112 -10.53 -17.92 -2.97
CA GLU A 112 -11.29 -18.31 -4.18
C GLU A 112 -12.52 -19.15 -3.84
N GLU A 113 -12.43 -20.12 -2.93
CA GLU A 113 -13.57 -20.91 -2.43
C GLU A 113 -14.65 -20.03 -1.78
N ARG A 114 -14.26 -18.86 -1.26
CA ARG A 114 -15.19 -17.85 -0.72
C ARG A 114 -15.71 -16.87 -1.77
N GLY A 115 -15.51 -17.18 -3.06
CA GLY A 115 -16.03 -16.42 -4.19
C GLY A 115 -15.24 -15.16 -4.56
N LEU A 116 -13.97 -15.07 -4.14
CA LEU A 116 -13.08 -13.96 -4.52
C LEU A 116 -12.20 -14.39 -5.71
N ASP A 117 -12.26 -13.65 -6.81
CA ASP A 117 -11.29 -13.75 -7.91
C ASP A 117 -10.04 -12.94 -7.51
N VAL A 118 -8.93 -13.63 -7.20
CA VAL A 118 -7.71 -13.02 -6.70
C VAL A 118 -6.69 -12.84 -7.82
N ASP A 119 -6.37 -11.59 -8.12
CA ASP A 119 -5.32 -11.21 -9.07
C ASP A 119 -4.04 -10.82 -8.29
N MET A 120 -3.00 -11.66 -8.37
CA MET A 120 -1.75 -11.45 -7.66
C MET A 120 -0.78 -10.59 -8.46
N VAL A 121 -0.26 -9.54 -7.82
CA VAL A 121 0.74 -8.64 -8.39
C VAL A 121 2.04 -8.74 -7.60
N TYR A 122 3.10 -9.21 -8.26
CA TYR A 122 4.41 -9.37 -7.63
C TYR A 122 5.37 -8.24 -8.02
N ARG A 123 6.12 -7.72 -7.04
CA ARG A 123 7.24 -6.79 -7.25
C ARG A 123 8.39 -7.16 -6.30
N GLN A 124 9.62 -6.81 -6.68
CA GLN A 124 10.79 -7.05 -5.85
C GLN A 124 10.93 -6.05 -4.69
N SER A 125 10.23 -4.91 -4.76
CA SER A 125 10.32 -3.84 -3.78
C SER A 125 8.97 -3.55 -3.14
N THR A 126 8.92 -3.58 -1.80
CA THR A 126 7.76 -3.12 -1.02
C THR A 126 7.43 -1.66 -1.30
N ALA A 127 8.44 -0.82 -1.54
CA ALA A 127 8.23 0.59 -1.86
C ALA A 127 7.52 0.80 -3.21
N GLU A 128 7.79 -0.06 -4.20
CA GLU A 128 7.08 -0.04 -5.49
C GLU A 128 5.61 -0.46 -5.30
N LEU A 129 5.37 -1.55 -4.59
CA LEU A 129 4.01 -2.02 -4.26
C LEU A 129 3.22 -0.96 -3.50
N TYR A 130 3.87 -0.26 -2.58
CA TYR A 130 3.26 0.82 -1.81
C TYR A 130 2.79 1.98 -2.70
N ARG A 131 3.61 2.38 -3.69
CA ARG A 131 3.19 3.37 -4.71
C ARG A 131 1.99 2.88 -5.52
N MET A 132 1.99 1.61 -5.93
CA MET A 132 0.87 1.00 -6.65
C MET A 132 -0.42 1.01 -5.82
N LEU A 133 -0.33 0.77 -4.49
CA LEU A 133 -1.46 0.88 -3.59
C LEU A 133 -2.02 2.31 -3.53
N LEU A 134 -1.15 3.31 -3.40
CA LEU A 134 -1.56 4.72 -3.38
C LEU A 134 -2.20 5.17 -4.69
N ASN A 135 -1.73 4.64 -5.82
CA ASN A 135 -2.28 4.91 -7.15
C ASN A 135 -3.57 4.12 -7.47
N GLY A 136 -3.98 3.18 -6.61
CA GLY A 136 -5.15 2.32 -6.85
C GLY A 136 -4.92 1.23 -7.89
N GLU A 137 -3.67 0.92 -8.23
CA GLU A 137 -3.29 -0.14 -9.16
C GLU A 137 -3.43 -1.53 -8.51
N VAL A 138 -3.40 -1.61 -7.18
CA VAL A 138 -3.74 -2.77 -6.37
C VAL A 138 -4.71 -2.37 -5.26
N ASP A 139 -5.56 -3.29 -4.81
CA ASP A 139 -6.56 -3.04 -3.77
C ASP A 139 -5.97 -3.12 -2.36
N LEU A 140 -5.01 -4.02 -2.17
CA LEU A 140 -4.29 -4.19 -0.93
C LEU A 140 -2.91 -4.80 -1.15
N LEU A 141 -2.07 -4.70 -0.13
CA LEU A 141 -0.79 -5.40 -0.05
C LEU A 141 -0.82 -6.40 1.10
N VAL A 142 -0.12 -7.52 0.90
CA VAL A 142 0.41 -8.33 2.00
C VAL A 142 1.93 -8.18 1.93
N ALA A 143 2.44 -7.37 2.84
CA ALA A 143 3.82 -6.89 2.77
C ALA A 143 4.35 -6.58 4.15
N GLU A 144 5.65 -6.33 4.23
CA GLU A 144 6.28 -5.85 5.43
C GLU A 144 5.81 -4.40 5.74
N ARG A 145 5.64 -4.12 7.03
CA ARG A 145 5.31 -2.78 7.51
C ARG A 145 6.48 -1.84 7.23
N ILE A 146 6.18 -0.76 6.51
CA ILE A 146 7.09 0.37 6.30
C ILE A 146 6.45 1.65 6.87
N SER A 147 7.17 2.78 6.88
CA SER A 147 6.58 4.08 7.20
C SER A 147 5.37 4.36 6.30
N MET A 148 4.20 4.64 6.90
CA MET A 148 2.93 4.59 6.18
C MET A 148 2.28 5.96 6.01
N HIS A 149 1.59 6.14 4.87
CA HIS A 149 0.69 7.26 4.67
C HIS A 149 -0.51 7.14 5.63
N PRO A 150 -0.96 8.24 6.28
CA PRO A 150 -2.04 8.21 7.27
C PRO A 150 -3.36 7.61 6.78
N SER A 151 -3.61 7.64 5.47
CA SER A 151 -4.84 7.09 4.88
C SER A 151 -4.83 5.57 4.72
N ILE A 152 -3.69 4.90 4.96
CA ILE A 152 -3.60 3.45 4.81
C ILE A 152 -4.03 2.78 6.11
N TRP A 153 -5.03 1.91 6.00
CA TRP A 153 -5.37 0.98 7.05
C TRP A 153 -4.39 -0.19 7.07
N MET A 154 -3.99 -0.61 8.26
CA MET A 154 -3.10 -1.74 8.47
C MET A 154 -3.73 -2.74 9.44
N GLY A 155 -3.62 -4.04 9.11
CA GLY A 155 -3.89 -5.16 10.00
C GLY A 155 -2.65 -6.06 10.08
N GLU A 156 -2.05 -6.15 11.25
CA GLU A 156 -0.89 -7.04 11.49
C GLU A 156 -1.32 -8.50 11.35
N LEU A 157 -0.56 -9.29 10.59
CA LEU A 157 -0.75 -10.73 10.44
C LEU A 157 0.16 -11.51 11.38
N LEU A 158 1.46 -11.21 11.35
CA LEU A 158 2.46 -11.90 12.16
C LEU A 158 3.74 -11.06 12.29
N ARG A 159 4.59 -11.46 13.24
CA ARG A 159 5.95 -10.95 13.41
C ARG A 159 6.93 -12.08 13.21
N GLU A 160 8.01 -11.78 12.52
CA GLU A 160 9.09 -12.71 12.23
C GLU A 160 10.39 -12.23 12.84
N PRO A 161 11.00 -12.98 13.74
CA PRO A 161 12.34 -12.67 14.23
C PRO A 161 13.37 -12.79 13.10
N LEU A 162 14.44 -12.03 13.22
CA LEU A 162 15.58 -12.07 12.31
C LEU A 162 16.68 -12.98 12.86
N PHE A 163 17.28 -13.74 11.95
CA PHE A 163 18.34 -14.68 12.25
C PHE A 163 19.61 -14.33 11.46
N VAL A 164 20.75 -14.50 12.10
CA VAL A 164 22.06 -14.44 11.44
C VAL A 164 22.36 -15.80 10.85
N VAL A 165 22.65 -15.85 9.55
CA VAL A 165 23.02 -17.07 8.82
C VAL A 165 24.53 -17.04 8.57
N MET A 166 25.19 -18.15 8.85
CA MET A 166 26.66 -18.29 8.78
C MET A 166 27.08 -19.72 8.44
N PRO A 167 28.33 -19.94 8.01
CA PRO A 167 28.91 -21.29 7.93
C PRO A 167 28.95 -21.99 9.28
N LYS A 168 28.79 -23.31 9.33
CA LYS A 168 28.82 -24.12 10.56
C LYS A 168 30.17 -24.08 11.31
N ASP A 169 31.25 -23.80 10.58
CA ASP A 169 32.60 -23.66 11.13
C ASP A 169 32.91 -22.25 11.66
N HIS A 170 31.98 -21.31 11.49
CA HIS A 170 32.13 -19.94 11.99
C HIS A 170 32.20 -19.94 13.53
N PRO A 171 33.06 -19.10 14.15
CA PRO A 171 33.18 -19.05 15.65
C PRO A 171 31.85 -18.80 16.37
N PHE A 172 30.94 -18.04 15.78
CA PHE A 172 29.60 -17.75 16.34
C PHE A 172 28.66 -18.97 16.31
N ALA A 173 28.89 -19.96 15.47
CA ALA A 173 28.03 -21.14 15.36
C ALA A 173 27.89 -21.95 16.68
N LYS A 174 28.81 -21.75 17.63
CA LYS A 174 28.76 -22.38 18.97
C LYS A 174 27.92 -21.58 19.99
N LYS A 175 27.42 -20.41 19.61
CA LYS A 175 26.59 -19.56 20.48
C LYS A 175 25.13 -19.95 20.41
N THR A 176 24.32 -19.35 21.28
CA THR A 176 22.85 -19.47 21.28
C THR A 176 22.19 -18.34 20.50
N ALA A 177 22.87 -17.19 20.38
CA ALA A 177 22.41 -16.01 19.66
C ALA A 177 23.61 -15.14 19.27
N VAL A 178 23.41 -14.19 18.35
CA VAL A 178 24.42 -13.22 17.92
C VAL A 178 23.91 -11.81 18.21
N THR A 179 24.70 -11.02 18.92
CA THR A 179 24.36 -9.63 19.22
C THR A 179 24.66 -8.71 18.01
N LEU A 180 23.98 -7.57 17.92
CA LEU A 180 24.31 -6.55 16.90
C LEU A 180 25.77 -6.06 16.99
N THR A 181 26.33 -5.97 18.20
CA THR A 181 27.72 -5.59 18.42
C THR A 181 28.69 -6.59 17.80
N GLU A 182 28.43 -7.89 17.95
CA GLU A 182 29.22 -8.94 17.33
C GLU A 182 29.07 -8.94 15.80
N LEU A 183 27.83 -8.80 15.33
CA LEU A 183 27.54 -8.74 13.91
C LEU A 183 28.24 -7.54 13.24
N SER A 184 28.39 -6.39 13.94
CA SER A 184 29.06 -5.20 13.42
C SER A 184 30.54 -5.38 13.07
N SER A 185 31.17 -6.40 13.65
CA SER A 185 32.58 -6.73 13.39
C SER A 185 32.79 -7.68 12.18
N GLN A 186 31.70 -8.16 11.59
CA GLN A 186 31.73 -9.17 10.54
C GLN A 186 31.47 -8.58 9.17
N PRO A 187 32.06 -9.13 8.09
CA PRO A 187 31.66 -8.82 6.73
C PRO A 187 30.24 -9.34 6.48
N LEU A 188 29.39 -8.51 5.90
CA LEU A 188 28.00 -8.82 5.62
C LEU A 188 27.72 -8.95 4.13
N VAL A 189 26.96 -9.96 3.77
CA VAL A 189 26.37 -10.14 2.43
C VAL A 189 24.87 -9.85 2.59
N LEU A 190 24.39 -8.78 2.00
CA LEU A 190 23.04 -8.28 2.27
C LEU A 190 22.25 -8.11 0.98
N TYR A 191 20.93 -7.97 1.12
CA TYR A 191 20.11 -7.43 0.05
C TYR A 191 20.55 -6.01 -0.30
N ALA A 192 20.36 -5.62 -1.57
CA ALA A 192 20.59 -4.26 -2.03
C ALA A 192 19.60 -3.27 -1.37
N GLU A 193 19.88 -1.99 -1.53
CA GLU A 193 18.99 -0.92 -1.06
C GLU A 193 17.56 -1.08 -1.62
N GLY A 194 16.57 -0.73 -0.78
CA GLY A 194 15.14 -0.93 -1.09
C GLY A 194 14.55 -2.22 -0.51
N CYS A 195 15.37 -3.15 -0.01
CA CYS A 195 14.90 -4.28 0.79
C CYS A 195 14.62 -3.81 2.23
N THR A 196 13.48 -4.21 2.78
CA THR A 196 13.04 -3.83 4.11
C THR A 196 13.92 -4.40 5.23
N ILE A 197 14.45 -5.64 5.06
CA ILE A 197 15.42 -6.24 5.99
C ILE A 197 16.70 -5.40 6.01
N ARG A 198 17.17 -4.97 4.83
CA ARG A 198 18.34 -4.10 4.71
C ARG A 198 18.12 -2.75 5.41
N ALA A 199 16.93 -2.15 5.23
CA ALA A 199 16.55 -0.91 5.89
C ALA A 199 16.49 -1.08 7.43
N LYS A 200 15.91 -2.19 7.91
CA LYS A 200 15.85 -2.50 9.36
C LYS A 200 17.25 -2.65 9.97
N LEU A 201 18.14 -3.36 9.31
CA LEU A 201 19.54 -3.46 9.76
C LEU A 201 20.23 -2.10 9.78
N THR A 202 20.02 -1.27 8.75
CA THR A 202 20.58 0.09 8.71
C THR A 202 20.10 0.92 9.90
N GLU A 203 18.80 0.85 10.25
CA GLU A 203 18.22 1.51 11.42
C GLU A 203 18.90 1.03 12.73
N LEU A 204 18.98 -0.28 12.94
CA LEU A 204 19.58 -0.88 14.15
C LEU A 204 21.06 -0.52 14.31
N PHE A 205 21.83 -0.58 13.24
CA PHE A 205 23.27 -0.22 13.29
C PHE A 205 23.45 1.28 13.50
N SER A 206 22.62 2.12 12.89
CA SER A 206 22.64 3.58 13.09
C SER A 206 22.32 3.96 14.53
N ALA A 207 21.35 3.28 15.16
CA ALA A 207 20.99 3.49 16.56
C ALA A 207 22.17 3.18 17.52
N MET A 208 23.04 2.24 17.14
CA MET A 208 24.27 1.93 17.88
C MET A 208 25.45 2.85 17.52
N ASN A 209 25.27 3.76 16.57
CA ASN A 209 26.34 4.58 16.01
C ASN A 209 27.53 3.73 15.47
N ARG A 210 27.21 2.63 14.79
CA ARG A 210 28.19 1.72 14.18
C ARG A 210 27.93 1.53 12.69
N PRO A 211 28.97 1.55 11.83
CA PRO A 211 28.81 1.24 10.43
C PRO A 211 28.60 -0.26 10.22
N MET A 212 27.85 -0.61 9.16
CA MET A 212 27.82 -1.99 8.66
C MET A 212 29.01 -2.23 7.71
N HIS A 213 29.71 -3.33 7.90
CA HIS A 213 30.76 -3.76 6.99
C HIS A 213 30.16 -4.60 5.86
N ILE A 214 29.59 -3.93 4.85
CA ILE A 214 28.95 -4.61 3.71
C ILE A 214 30.03 -5.01 2.71
N LYS A 215 30.19 -6.32 2.52
CA LYS A 215 31.13 -6.89 1.55
C LYS A 215 30.53 -6.93 0.15
N THR A 216 29.24 -7.27 0.05
CA THR A 216 28.53 -7.30 -1.25
C THR A 216 27.04 -7.16 -1.03
N GLU A 217 26.34 -6.65 -2.05
CA GLU A 217 24.90 -6.50 -2.10
C GLU A 217 24.32 -7.33 -3.26
N VAL A 218 23.25 -8.05 -3.00
CA VAL A 218 22.62 -8.98 -3.95
C VAL A 218 21.11 -8.94 -3.80
N ASN A 219 20.36 -9.12 -4.89
CA ASN A 219 18.90 -9.08 -4.87
C ASN A 219 18.22 -10.45 -4.74
N PHE A 220 18.99 -11.54 -4.70
CA PHE A 220 18.47 -12.91 -4.69
C PHE A 220 18.99 -13.68 -3.50
N LYS A 221 18.06 -14.23 -2.72
CA LYS A 221 18.35 -15.02 -1.50
C LYS A 221 19.32 -16.16 -1.76
N GLU A 222 19.10 -16.91 -2.82
CA GLU A 222 19.92 -18.07 -3.20
C GLU A 222 21.38 -17.67 -3.46
N VAL A 223 21.59 -16.51 -4.06
CA VAL A 223 22.93 -15.97 -4.31
C VAL A 223 23.57 -15.49 -3.01
N ILE A 224 22.81 -14.81 -2.14
CA ILE A 224 23.28 -14.42 -0.80
C ILE A 224 23.75 -15.67 -0.02
N LEU A 225 22.91 -16.71 0.04
CA LEU A 225 23.25 -17.96 0.72
C LEU A 225 24.49 -18.63 0.11
N GLY A 226 24.64 -18.58 -1.23
CA GLY A 226 25.83 -19.07 -1.91
C GLY A 226 27.11 -18.35 -1.49
N TYR A 227 27.06 -17.02 -1.35
CA TYR A 227 28.19 -16.24 -0.83
C TYR A 227 28.52 -16.60 0.61
N VAL A 228 27.52 -16.74 1.47
CA VAL A 228 27.69 -17.12 2.87
C VAL A 228 28.27 -18.53 3.00
N ASP A 229 27.76 -19.48 2.21
CA ASP A 229 28.25 -20.88 2.19
C ASP A 229 29.72 -21.00 1.75
N ASN A 230 30.19 -20.06 0.95
CA ASN A 230 31.60 -19.96 0.54
C ASN A 230 32.44 -19.05 1.46
N GLY A 231 31.95 -18.71 2.64
CA GLY A 231 32.70 -17.96 3.66
C GLY A 231 32.93 -16.47 3.29
N ALA A 232 32.13 -15.90 2.41
CA ALA A 232 32.29 -14.51 2.02
C ALA A 232 31.90 -13.52 3.12
N GLY A 233 31.04 -13.94 4.06
CA GLY A 233 30.53 -13.13 5.17
C GLY A 233 29.28 -13.75 5.76
N LEU A 234 28.61 -13.01 6.62
CA LEU A 234 27.35 -13.42 7.25
C LEU A 234 26.17 -12.70 6.57
N THR A 235 24.97 -13.23 6.75
CA THR A 235 23.75 -12.53 6.34
C THR A 235 22.68 -12.56 7.42
N VAL A 236 21.64 -11.75 7.26
CA VAL A 236 20.50 -11.73 8.17
C VAL A 236 19.22 -11.97 7.36
N LEU A 237 18.46 -12.98 7.78
CA LEU A 237 17.22 -13.41 7.14
C LEU A 237 16.12 -13.62 8.19
N PRO A 238 14.84 -13.49 7.84
CA PRO A 238 13.74 -13.85 8.72
C PRO A 238 13.65 -15.36 8.94
N GLU A 239 13.03 -15.76 10.05
CA GLU A 239 12.92 -17.16 10.49
C GLU A 239 12.46 -18.14 9.41
N PRO A 240 11.42 -17.87 8.59
CA PRO A 240 10.96 -18.84 7.60
C PRO A 240 12.00 -19.27 6.57
N TYR A 241 13.00 -18.42 6.31
CA TYR A 241 14.10 -18.79 5.40
C TYR A 241 15.17 -19.65 6.05
N THR A 242 15.22 -19.66 7.36
CA THR A 242 16.22 -20.42 8.13
C THR A 242 15.84 -21.88 8.30
N THR A 243 14.54 -22.19 8.27
CA THR A 243 14.01 -23.57 8.35
C THR A 243 14.14 -24.34 7.04
N GLN A 244 14.42 -23.66 5.92
CA GLN A 244 14.52 -24.22 4.58
C GLN A 244 15.90 -23.97 3.95
N LEU A 245 16.97 -23.93 4.76
CA LEU A 245 18.31 -23.79 4.22
C LEU A 245 18.65 -25.02 3.36
N ALA A 246 18.95 -24.75 2.09
CA ALA A 246 19.28 -25.80 1.11
C ALA A 246 20.67 -26.42 1.34
N SER A 247 21.43 -25.95 2.30
CA SER A 247 22.82 -26.36 2.56
C SER A 247 22.99 -26.82 4.01
N ASP A 248 23.47 -28.05 4.15
CA ASP A 248 23.87 -28.60 5.46
C ASP A 248 25.13 -27.94 6.04
N ARG A 249 25.77 -27.06 5.30
CA ARG A 249 26.98 -26.32 5.75
C ARG A 249 26.66 -25.00 6.44
N LEU A 250 25.41 -24.56 6.40
CA LEU A 250 24.96 -23.34 7.04
C LEU A 250 24.28 -23.60 8.39
N VAL A 251 24.35 -22.63 9.27
CA VAL A 251 23.61 -22.57 10.54
C VAL A 251 23.04 -21.17 10.71
N CYS A 252 21.93 -21.07 11.42
CA CYS A 252 21.30 -19.81 11.75
C CYS A 252 21.09 -19.69 13.26
N LEU A 253 21.33 -18.49 13.76
CA LEU A 253 21.14 -18.15 15.17
C LEU A 253 20.31 -16.88 15.27
N PRO A 254 19.45 -16.74 16.29
CA PRO A 254 18.70 -15.52 16.52
C PRO A 254 19.62 -14.30 16.57
N LEU A 255 19.20 -13.19 15.96
CA LEU A 255 19.81 -11.89 16.17
C LEU A 255 19.28 -11.32 17.50
N ASP A 256 20.14 -11.26 18.51
CA ASP A 256 19.78 -10.84 19.86
C ASP A 256 19.63 -9.32 19.96
N HIS A 257 18.43 -8.86 19.62
CA HIS A 257 18.00 -7.48 19.79
C HIS A 257 16.46 -7.42 19.80
N PRO A 258 15.84 -6.66 20.72
CA PRO A 258 14.38 -6.62 20.88
C PRO A 258 13.62 -6.13 19.63
N GLU A 259 14.28 -5.35 18.78
CA GLU A 259 13.70 -4.86 17.52
C GLU A 259 14.19 -5.64 16.29
N ALA A 260 14.89 -6.76 16.47
CA ALA A 260 15.34 -7.61 15.37
C ALA A 260 14.19 -8.51 14.88
N GLU A 261 13.11 -7.87 14.45
CA GLU A 261 11.93 -8.51 13.87
C GLU A 261 11.38 -7.69 12.71
N ARG A 262 10.64 -8.33 11.82
CA ARG A 262 9.80 -7.66 10.83
C ARG A 262 8.33 -7.98 11.08
N THR A 263 7.45 -7.04 10.74
CA THR A 263 6.00 -7.23 10.85
C THR A 263 5.41 -7.38 9.46
N ILE A 264 4.74 -8.50 9.20
CA ILE A 264 3.95 -8.73 7.98
C ILE A 264 2.51 -8.31 8.25
N ALA A 265 1.94 -7.53 7.35
CA ALA A 265 0.63 -6.94 7.51
C ALA A 265 -0.17 -6.88 6.20
N VAL A 266 -1.48 -6.79 6.33
CA VAL A 266 -2.38 -6.36 5.26
C VAL A 266 -2.46 -4.84 5.29
N LEU A 267 -2.20 -4.21 4.15
CA LEU A 267 -2.26 -2.76 3.96
C LEU A 267 -3.33 -2.44 2.90
N SER A 268 -4.21 -1.49 3.14
CA SER A 268 -5.24 -1.11 2.16
C SER A 268 -5.66 0.35 2.32
N MET A 269 -5.93 1.03 1.20
CA MET A 269 -6.59 2.34 1.21
C MET A 269 -8.07 2.22 1.58
N ASN A 270 -8.69 1.06 1.34
CA ASN A 270 -10.05 0.76 1.73
C ASN A 270 -10.06 -0.09 3.01
N ARG A 271 -10.40 0.55 4.14
CA ARG A 271 -10.42 -0.12 5.45
C ARG A 271 -11.31 -1.36 5.48
N ALA A 272 -12.48 -1.33 4.83
CA ALA A 272 -13.42 -2.45 4.84
C ALA A 272 -12.87 -3.66 4.06
N LYS A 273 -12.26 -3.42 2.88
CA LYS A 273 -11.54 -4.46 2.12
C LYS A 273 -10.39 -5.03 2.95
N GLY A 274 -9.54 -4.18 3.49
CA GLY A 274 -8.42 -4.59 4.32
C GLY A 274 -8.83 -5.47 5.48
N GLN A 275 -9.84 -5.04 6.26
CA GLN A 275 -10.36 -5.81 7.39
C GLN A 275 -10.99 -7.15 6.99
N LYS A 276 -11.71 -7.21 5.87
CA LYS A 276 -12.31 -8.46 5.37
C LYS A 276 -11.21 -9.47 5.01
N ILE A 277 -10.23 -9.06 4.19
CA ILE A 277 -9.14 -9.94 3.77
C ILE A 277 -8.23 -10.32 4.94
N HIS A 278 -7.89 -9.38 5.82
CA HIS A 278 -7.11 -9.67 7.03
C HIS A 278 -7.74 -10.78 7.89
N ARG A 279 -9.08 -10.77 8.07
CA ARG A 279 -9.80 -11.84 8.79
C ARG A 279 -9.79 -13.18 8.06
N MET A 280 -9.68 -13.17 6.74
CA MET A 280 -9.63 -14.40 5.94
C MET A 280 -8.22 -15.02 5.89
N LEU A 281 -7.18 -14.21 6.10
CA LEU A 281 -5.77 -14.64 6.09
C LEU A 281 -5.26 -15.02 7.49
N ARG A 282 -6.01 -14.74 8.55
CA ARG A 282 -5.76 -15.18 9.94
C ARG A 282 -6.39 -16.53 10.21
#